data_3c66aa3949106af73cb2c5a65e6e4bdd
#
_entry.id   3c66aa3949106af73cb2c5a65e6e4bdd
#
_cell.length_a   1.000
_cell.length_b   1.000
_cell.length_c   1.000
_cell.angle_alpha   90.00
_cell.angle_beta   90.00
_cell.angle_gamma   90.00
#
_symmetry.space_group_name_H-M   'P 1'
#
loop_
_entity.id
_entity.type
_entity.pdbx_description
1 polymer ?
#
loop_
_entity_poly.entity_id
_entity_poly.type
_entity_poly.pdbx_seq_one_letter_code
_entity_poly.pdbx_strand_id
1 'polypeptide(L)'
;MKETEITIENFAYAKIFMHALKNSYDDVCGILIGKYDENEKHKQKCIITDSVPLFHTHILSPFLNLAFTLVENHYKGKEERILGYYHICIEDGKNINIKNIKVCELIADKLVKNYSDAMICLVQLSKLEDDNSGCLNVFMQDNDSEEWKKVGIVVTTMNKDFLKKNISNNEYLNIHDFDDHLNCISYDFMNPNLFKKV
;
A
#
# COMPACT_ATOMS: atom_id res chain seq x y z
N MET A 1 -3.22 10.31 -21.00
CA MET A 1 -3.57 9.45 -19.83
C MET A 1 -5.09 9.34 -19.72
N LYS A 2 -5.68 8.14 -19.58
CA LYS A 2 -7.09 8.00 -19.17
C LYS A 2 -7.21 8.52 -17.74
N GLU A 3 -8.28 9.22 -17.44
CA GLU A 3 -8.55 9.65 -16.07
C GLU A 3 -8.80 8.43 -15.19
N THR A 4 -7.90 8.12 -14.26
CA THR A 4 -8.01 6.96 -13.36
C THR A 4 -8.59 7.40 -12.04
N GLU A 5 -9.74 6.85 -11.67
CA GLU A 5 -10.33 7.02 -10.34
C GLU A 5 -9.86 5.89 -9.44
N ILE A 6 -9.14 6.23 -8.36
CA ILE A 6 -8.62 5.26 -7.40
C ILE A 6 -9.45 5.31 -6.13
N THR A 7 -9.94 4.16 -5.70
CA THR A 7 -10.63 3.99 -4.42
C THR A 7 -9.89 2.97 -3.56
N ILE A 8 -10.01 3.08 -2.23
CA ILE A 8 -9.40 2.14 -1.28
C ILE A 8 -10.46 1.58 -0.35
N GLU A 9 -10.46 0.27 -0.17
CA GLU A 9 -11.35 -0.40 0.77
C GLU A 9 -10.87 -0.30 2.22
N ASN A 10 -11.80 -0.52 3.17
CA ASN A 10 -11.55 -0.36 4.60
C ASN A 10 -10.38 -1.22 5.11
N PHE A 11 -10.29 -2.46 4.64
CA PHE A 11 -9.24 -3.40 5.09
C PHE A 11 -7.86 -2.96 4.61
N ALA A 12 -7.74 -2.62 3.33
CA ALA A 12 -6.50 -2.13 2.76
C ALA A 12 -6.03 -0.86 3.48
N TYR A 13 -6.93 0.11 3.66
CA TYR A 13 -6.65 1.35 4.36
C TYR A 13 -6.19 1.09 5.80
N ALA A 14 -6.93 0.28 6.56
CA ALA A 14 -6.60 0.01 7.95
C ALA A 14 -5.28 -0.75 8.10
N LYS A 15 -5.00 -1.76 7.27
CA LYS A 15 -3.74 -2.51 7.33
C LYS A 15 -2.52 -1.61 7.13
N ILE A 16 -2.57 -0.64 6.19
CA ILE A 16 -1.47 0.32 5.96
C ILE A 16 -1.12 1.06 7.25
N PHE A 17 -2.13 1.64 7.91
CA PHE A 17 -1.89 2.42 9.13
C PHE A 17 -1.58 1.57 10.36
N MET A 18 -2.14 0.37 10.46
CA MET A 18 -1.81 -0.56 11.53
C MET A 18 -0.38 -1.06 11.44
N HIS A 19 0.13 -1.27 10.23
CA HIS A 19 1.53 -1.61 10.02
C HIS A 19 2.46 -0.53 10.59
N ALA A 20 2.18 0.75 10.28
CA ALA A 20 2.92 1.88 10.84
C ALA A 20 2.77 2.01 12.36
N LEU A 21 1.57 1.79 12.90
CA LEU A 21 1.34 1.88 14.34
C LEU A 21 2.10 0.81 15.13
N LYS A 22 2.15 -0.43 14.61
CA LYS A 22 2.92 -1.50 15.24
C LYS A 22 4.42 -1.19 15.25
N ASN A 23 4.93 -0.63 14.16
CA ASN A 23 6.35 -0.33 13.95
C ASN A 23 6.59 1.20 13.96
N SER A 24 6.14 1.88 15.01
CA SER A 24 6.04 3.35 15.06
C SER A 24 7.38 4.09 15.10
N TYR A 25 8.49 3.38 15.17
CA TYR A 25 9.85 3.94 15.17
C TYR A 25 10.61 3.68 13.87
N ASP A 26 10.00 2.98 12.91
CA ASP A 26 10.65 2.52 11.68
C ASP A 26 9.84 2.93 10.45
N ASP A 27 10.51 3.19 9.35
CA ASP A 27 9.85 3.30 8.05
C ASP A 27 9.24 1.95 7.69
N VAL A 28 8.01 1.96 7.22
CA VAL A 28 7.32 0.72 6.84
C VAL A 28 6.86 0.75 5.40
N CYS A 29 6.79 -0.42 4.79
CA CYS A 29 6.36 -0.54 3.42
C CYS A 29 5.65 -1.86 3.12
N GLY A 30 4.93 -1.88 1.99
CA GLY A 30 4.23 -3.06 1.56
C GLY A 30 3.62 -2.94 0.17
N ILE A 31 2.88 -3.95 -0.22
CA ILE A 31 2.25 -4.07 -1.54
C ILE A 31 0.78 -3.67 -1.46
N LEU A 32 0.30 -2.98 -2.50
CA LEU A 32 -1.11 -2.70 -2.72
C LEU A 32 -1.70 -3.76 -3.66
N ILE A 33 -2.82 -4.33 -3.23
CA ILE A 33 -3.56 -5.36 -3.95
C ILE A 33 -4.91 -4.83 -4.36
N GLY A 34 -5.38 -5.23 -5.53
CA GLY A 34 -6.71 -4.87 -5.96
C GLY A 34 -6.96 -5.20 -7.42
N LYS A 35 -7.95 -4.52 -8.01
CA LYS A 35 -8.40 -4.78 -9.36
C LYS A 35 -8.76 -3.51 -10.11
N TYR A 36 -8.76 -3.59 -11.44
CA TYR A 36 -9.30 -2.57 -12.31
C TYR A 36 -10.72 -2.97 -12.76
N ASP A 37 -11.64 -2.02 -12.71
CA ASP A 37 -12.97 -2.18 -13.29
C ASP A 37 -12.95 -1.61 -14.71
N GLU A 38 -13.03 -2.48 -15.71
CA GLU A 38 -12.93 -2.13 -17.13
C GLU A 38 -14.27 -1.71 -17.76
N ASN A 39 -15.35 -1.66 -16.96
CA ASN A 39 -16.71 -1.45 -17.48
C ASN A 39 -17.00 -0.02 -17.98
N GLU A 40 -16.11 0.95 -17.78
CA GLU A 40 -16.30 2.32 -18.26
C GLU A 40 -15.38 2.65 -19.45
N LYS A 41 -15.97 2.96 -20.60
CA LYS A 41 -15.24 3.25 -21.86
C LYS A 41 -14.28 4.45 -21.79
N HIS A 42 -14.43 5.35 -20.80
CA HIS A 42 -13.66 6.60 -20.72
C HIS A 42 -12.93 6.82 -19.38
N LYS A 43 -13.27 6.09 -18.32
CA LYS A 43 -12.62 6.14 -17.01
C LYS A 43 -12.16 4.75 -16.60
N GLN A 44 -10.93 4.63 -16.19
CA GLN A 44 -10.43 3.40 -15.58
C GLN A 44 -10.61 3.53 -14.07
N LYS A 45 -11.46 2.68 -13.49
CA LYS A 45 -11.64 2.62 -12.06
C LYS A 45 -10.71 1.59 -11.46
N CYS A 46 -9.90 2.01 -10.49
CA CYS A 46 -8.98 1.16 -9.75
C CYS A 46 -9.45 1.02 -8.30
N ILE A 47 -9.59 -0.20 -7.82
CA ILE A 47 -10.05 -0.49 -6.45
C ILE A 47 -8.93 -1.21 -5.71
N ILE A 48 -8.36 -0.56 -4.70
CA ILE A 48 -7.40 -1.19 -3.79
C ILE A 48 -8.21 -1.95 -2.74
N THR A 49 -8.21 -3.30 -2.83
CA THR A 49 -9.03 -4.18 -1.99
C THR A 49 -8.28 -4.66 -0.75
N ASP A 50 -6.95 -4.80 -0.85
CA ASP A 50 -6.11 -5.24 0.26
C ASP A 50 -4.73 -4.57 0.23
N SER A 51 -4.00 -4.66 1.32
CA SER A 51 -2.59 -4.31 1.42
C SER A 51 -1.83 -5.38 2.17
N VAL A 52 -0.62 -5.70 1.70
CA VAL A 52 0.24 -6.73 2.28
C VAL A 52 1.46 -6.05 2.90
N PRO A 53 1.59 -6.02 4.24
CA PRO A 53 2.75 -5.50 4.92
C PRO A 53 4.01 -6.30 4.59
N LEU A 54 5.12 -5.62 4.28
CA LEU A 54 6.36 -6.30 3.91
C LEU A 54 7.50 -6.08 4.91
N PHE A 55 7.93 -4.84 5.08
CA PHE A 55 9.14 -4.56 5.84
C PHE A 55 8.97 -3.39 6.80
N HIS A 56 9.58 -3.53 7.97
CA HIS A 56 9.83 -2.48 8.94
C HIS A 56 11.34 -2.34 9.22
N THR A 57 12.18 -3.10 8.51
CA THR A 57 13.64 -3.04 8.58
C THR A 57 14.24 -2.66 7.23
N HIS A 58 15.54 -2.79 7.07
CA HIS A 58 16.22 -2.49 5.81
C HIS A 58 15.82 -3.44 4.68
N ILE A 59 15.32 -2.88 3.58
CA ILE A 59 14.85 -3.63 2.43
C ILE A 59 16.04 -4.18 1.64
N LEU A 60 16.22 -5.49 1.66
CA LEU A 60 17.19 -6.20 0.85
C LEU A 60 16.54 -6.78 -0.42
N SER A 61 17.15 -6.52 -1.58
CA SER A 61 16.59 -6.95 -2.88
C SER A 61 16.22 -8.43 -2.98
N PRO A 62 16.96 -9.41 -2.44
CA PRO A 62 16.55 -10.81 -2.49
C PRO A 62 15.24 -11.08 -1.74
N PHE A 63 15.07 -10.51 -0.55
CA PHE A 63 13.85 -10.68 0.25
C PHE A 63 12.66 -9.94 -0.36
N LEU A 64 12.89 -8.78 -0.94
CA LEU A 64 11.85 -8.06 -1.68
C LEU A 64 11.34 -8.91 -2.86
N ASN A 65 12.24 -9.50 -3.67
CA ASN A 65 11.85 -10.35 -4.79
C ASN A 65 11.08 -11.60 -4.32
N LEU A 66 11.52 -12.21 -3.20
CA LEU A 66 10.84 -13.35 -2.61
C LEU A 66 9.41 -12.98 -2.16
N ALA A 67 9.27 -11.86 -1.44
CA ALA A 67 7.96 -11.37 -0.98
C ALA A 67 7.01 -11.13 -2.16
N PHE A 68 7.47 -10.44 -3.22
CA PHE A 68 6.67 -10.24 -4.43
C PHE A 68 6.23 -11.57 -5.06
N THR A 69 7.15 -12.53 -5.21
CA THR A 69 6.85 -13.86 -5.77
C THR A 69 5.79 -14.61 -4.94
N LEU A 70 5.88 -14.55 -3.61
CA LEU A 70 4.90 -15.18 -2.73
C LEU A 70 3.52 -14.52 -2.85
N VAL A 71 3.47 -13.19 -2.89
CA VAL A 71 2.22 -12.44 -3.07
C VAL A 71 1.62 -12.73 -4.44
N GLU A 72 2.41 -12.69 -5.53
CA GLU A 72 1.94 -13.04 -6.87
C GLU A 72 1.34 -14.45 -6.92
N ASN A 73 2.02 -15.43 -6.31
CA ASN A 73 1.51 -16.80 -6.25
C ASN A 73 0.22 -16.92 -5.45
N HIS A 74 0.09 -16.14 -4.35
CA HIS A 74 -1.12 -16.12 -3.53
C HIS A 74 -2.34 -15.60 -4.32
N TYR A 75 -2.13 -14.58 -5.17
CA TYR A 75 -3.21 -13.98 -5.98
C TYR A 75 -3.34 -14.60 -7.37
N LYS A 76 -2.50 -15.57 -7.73
CA LYS A 76 -2.57 -16.25 -9.03
C LYS A 76 -3.93 -16.91 -9.25
N GLY A 77 -4.61 -16.53 -10.35
CA GLY A 77 -5.93 -17.03 -10.71
C GLY A 77 -7.10 -16.35 -9.97
N LYS A 78 -6.83 -15.32 -9.16
CA LYS A 78 -7.85 -14.43 -8.60
C LYS A 78 -8.05 -13.21 -9.50
N GLU A 79 -9.11 -12.45 -9.26
CA GLU A 79 -9.34 -11.17 -9.96
C GLU A 79 -8.39 -10.07 -9.46
N GLU A 80 -7.99 -10.15 -8.20
CA GLU A 80 -7.06 -9.23 -7.61
C GLU A 80 -5.63 -9.55 -8.03
N ARG A 81 -4.85 -8.48 -8.16
CA ARG A 81 -3.42 -8.53 -8.52
C ARG A 81 -2.64 -7.45 -7.78
N ILE A 82 -1.33 -7.48 -7.88
CA ILE A 82 -0.47 -6.39 -7.44
C ILE A 82 -0.79 -5.15 -8.27
N LEU A 83 -1.16 -4.06 -7.57
CA LEU A 83 -1.41 -2.74 -8.15
C LEU A 83 -0.26 -1.77 -7.92
N GLY A 84 0.54 -2.00 -6.88
CA GLY A 84 1.62 -1.10 -6.55
C GLY A 84 2.23 -1.34 -5.18
N TYR A 85 2.83 -0.28 -4.65
CA TYR A 85 3.61 -0.30 -3.43
C TYR A 85 3.25 0.90 -2.55
N TYR A 86 3.21 0.71 -1.23
CA TYR A 86 3.09 1.82 -0.29
C TYR A 86 4.35 1.96 0.55
N HIS A 87 4.65 3.20 0.93
CA HIS A 87 5.75 3.53 1.80
C HIS A 87 5.36 4.61 2.79
N ILE A 88 5.74 4.42 4.04
CA ILE A 88 5.51 5.34 5.14
C ILE A 88 6.86 5.68 5.73
N CYS A 89 7.26 6.95 5.66
CA CYS A 89 8.45 7.44 6.36
C CYS A 89 8.02 8.06 7.69
N ILE A 90 8.76 7.78 8.75
CA ILE A 90 8.55 8.41 10.07
C ILE A 90 8.86 9.90 9.97
N GLU A 91 9.95 10.26 9.29
CA GLU A 91 10.29 11.66 9.06
C GLU A 91 9.43 12.24 7.93
N ASP A 92 8.25 12.74 8.29
CA ASP A 92 7.32 13.43 7.38
C ASP A 92 7.90 14.78 6.91
N GLY A 93 8.67 14.75 5.82
CA GLY A 93 9.10 15.98 5.14
C GLY A 93 7.93 16.71 4.47
N LYS A 94 8.02 18.06 4.36
CA LYS A 94 6.97 18.91 3.74
C LYS A 94 6.73 18.60 2.25
N ASN A 95 7.70 18.01 1.55
CA ASN A 95 7.62 17.67 0.12
C ASN A 95 7.80 16.17 -0.08
N ILE A 96 6.68 15.44 -0.05
CA ILE A 96 6.67 14.02 -0.38
C ILE A 96 6.71 13.87 -1.90
N ASN A 97 7.83 13.29 -2.38
CA ASN A 97 8.03 12.92 -3.77
C ASN A 97 8.82 11.62 -3.82
N ILE A 98 8.52 10.75 -4.79
CA ILE A 98 9.21 9.47 -5.01
C ILE A 98 10.72 9.69 -5.13
N LYS A 99 11.16 10.72 -5.84
CA LYS A 99 12.59 11.05 -6.03
C LYS A 99 13.34 11.40 -4.75
N ASN A 100 12.62 11.80 -3.70
CA ASN A 100 13.23 12.16 -2.41
C ASN A 100 13.49 10.92 -1.54
N ILE A 101 12.88 9.78 -1.89
CA ILE A 101 12.99 8.53 -1.15
C ILE A 101 13.66 7.50 -2.05
N LYS A 102 14.98 7.38 -1.93
CA LYS A 102 15.81 6.53 -2.81
C LYS A 102 15.29 5.10 -2.97
N VAL A 103 14.83 4.51 -1.88
CA VAL A 103 14.25 3.15 -1.88
C VAL A 103 12.97 3.10 -2.71
N CYS A 104 12.09 4.11 -2.59
CA CYS A 104 10.87 4.16 -3.39
C CYS A 104 11.16 4.31 -4.88
N GLU A 105 12.14 5.13 -5.26
CA GLU A 105 12.56 5.29 -6.64
C GLU A 105 13.00 3.95 -7.25
N LEU A 106 13.89 3.23 -6.55
CA LEU A 106 14.39 1.92 -7.00
C LEU A 106 13.28 0.85 -7.11
N ILE A 107 12.32 0.86 -6.18
CA ILE A 107 11.20 -0.08 -6.21
C ILE A 107 10.22 0.30 -7.32
N ALA A 108 9.95 1.59 -7.50
CA ALA A 108 9.10 2.11 -8.55
C ALA A 108 9.59 1.69 -9.93
N ASP A 109 10.88 1.85 -10.21
CA ASP A 109 11.51 1.45 -11.48
C ASP A 109 11.38 -0.07 -11.75
N LYS A 110 11.46 -0.89 -10.68
CA LYS A 110 11.26 -2.34 -10.81
C LYS A 110 9.79 -2.70 -11.05
N LEU A 111 8.88 -2.04 -10.35
CA LEU A 111 7.45 -2.30 -10.47
C LEU A 111 6.94 -2.00 -11.87
N VAL A 112 7.28 -0.84 -12.42
CA VAL A 112 6.81 -0.44 -13.76
C VAL A 112 7.28 -1.41 -14.85
N LYS A 113 8.46 -2.00 -14.71
CA LYS A 113 8.96 -3.02 -15.66
C LYS A 113 8.08 -4.27 -15.71
N ASN A 114 7.44 -4.64 -14.60
CA ASN A 114 6.58 -5.81 -14.50
C ASN A 114 5.09 -5.46 -14.59
N TYR A 115 4.72 -4.26 -14.18
CA TYR A 115 3.34 -3.77 -14.11
C TYR A 115 3.30 -2.33 -14.61
N SER A 116 2.95 -2.14 -15.89
CA SER A 116 2.93 -0.83 -16.57
C SER A 116 2.05 0.22 -15.88
N ASP A 117 1.01 -0.24 -15.18
CA ASP A 117 0.03 0.61 -14.49
C ASP A 117 0.30 0.66 -12.96
N ALA A 118 1.52 0.34 -12.53
CA ALA A 118 1.86 0.31 -11.11
C ALA A 118 1.76 1.70 -10.48
N MET A 119 1.25 1.72 -9.25
CA MET A 119 1.17 2.93 -8.45
C MET A 119 2.12 2.89 -7.25
N ILE A 120 2.59 4.06 -6.85
CA ILE A 120 3.35 4.26 -5.61
C ILE A 120 2.54 5.14 -4.68
N CYS A 121 2.24 4.65 -3.51
CA CYS A 121 1.52 5.39 -2.47
C CYS A 121 2.49 5.81 -1.36
N LEU A 122 2.80 7.09 -1.29
CA LEU A 122 3.56 7.67 -0.18
C LEU A 122 2.59 8.19 0.88
N VAL A 123 2.71 7.66 2.10
CA VAL A 123 1.77 7.93 3.18
C VAL A 123 2.37 8.94 4.16
N GLN A 124 1.61 10.00 4.49
CA GLN A 124 1.97 11.01 5.49
C GLN A 124 1.12 10.83 6.73
N LEU A 125 1.74 10.32 7.81
CA LEU A 125 1.04 10.10 9.07
C LEU A 125 0.59 11.41 9.73
N SER A 126 1.36 12.48 9.59
CA SER A 126 1.02 13.81 10.12
C SER A 126 -0.29 14.38 9.57
N LYS A 127 -0.76 13.88 8.42
CA LYS A 127 -2.02 14.30 7.78
C LYS A 127 -3.18 13.32 7.97
N LEU A 128 -3.03 12.34 8.85
CA LEU A 128 -4.07 11.32 9.05
C LEU A 128 -5.40 11.91 9.57
N GLU A 129 -5.34 12.96 10.38
CA GLU A 129 -6.51 13.63 10.93
C GLU A 129 -7.14 14.64 9.96
N ASP A 130 -6.45 15.02 8.89
CA ASP A 130 -6.99 15.92 7.88
C ASP A 130 -8.20 15.30 7.18
N ASP A 131 -9.28 16.07 7.03
CA ASP A 131 -10.55 15.57 6.44
C ASP A 131 -10.46 15.24 4.95
N ASN A 132 -9.47 15.76 4.28
CA ASN A 132 -9.26 15.53 2.85
C ASN A 132 -8.15 14.51 2.64
N SER A 133 -8.42 13.24 2.42
CA SER A 133 -7.52 12.16 1.91
C SER A 133 -6.01 12.49 1.72
N GLY A 134 -5.55 13.60 2.31
CA GLY A 134 -4.21 14.18 2.14
C GLY A 134 -3.07 13.33 2.70
N CYS A 135 -3.39 12.32 3.50
CA CYS A 135 -2.41 11.38 4.03
C CYS A 135 -1.90 10.37 2.99
N LEU A 136 -2.69 10.02 1.96
CA LEU A 136 -2.29 9.12 0.89
C LEU A 136 -1.92 9.91 -0.37
N ASN A 137 -0.65 9.88 -0.74
CA ASN A 137 -0.15 10.52 -1.95
C ASN A 137 0.18 9.45 -2.99
N VAL A 138 -0.75 9.22 -3.92
CA VAL A 138 -0.60 8.21 -4.96
C VAL A 138 0.02 8.81 -6.20
N PHE A 139 0.98 8.09 -6.76
CA PHE A 139 1.67 8.47 -8.00
C PHE A 139 1.58 7.32 -9.00
N MET A 140 1.36 7.66 -10.26
CA MET A 140 1.42 6.74 -11.40
C MET A 140 2.36 7.30 -12.44
N GLN A 141 3.05 6.43 -13.18
CA GLN A 141 3.93 6.87 -14.24
C GLN A 141 3.11 7.21 -15.49
N ASP A 142 3.41 8.33 -16.11
CA ASP A 142 2.85 8.71 -17.40
C ASP A 142 3.59 7.95 -18.50
N ASN A 143 2.88 7.17 -19.29
CA ASN A 143 3.45 6.32 -20.34
C ASN A 143 4.17 7.11 -21.45
N ASP A 144 3.81 8.39 -21.66
CA ASP A 144 4.38 9.21 -22.73
C ASP A 144 5.66 9.93 -22.28
N SER A 145 5.71 10.38 -21.02
CA SER A 145 6.83 11.17 -20.46
C SER A 145 7.72 10.41 -19.48
N GLU A 146 7.35 9.19 -19.10
CA GLU A 146 7.99 8.41 -18.03
C GLU A 146 8.07 9.13 -16.67
N GLU A 147 7.34 10.24 -16.50
CA GLU A 147 7.32 11.01 -15.26
C GLU A 147 6.25 10.48 -14.30
N TRP A 148 6.59 10.47 -13.01
CA TRP A 148 5.64 10.15 -11.93
C TRP A 148 4.73 11.34 -11.67
N LYS A 149 3.43 11.17 -11.94
CA LYS A 149 2.40 12.17 -11.71
C LYS A 149 1.54 11.79 -10.53
N LYS A 150 1.26 12.76 -9.67
CA LYS A 150 0.32 12.56 -8.55
C LYS A 150 -1.10 12.40 -9.11
N VAL A 151 -1.79 11.37 -8.64
CA VAL A 151 -3.19 11.06 -8.98
C VAL A 151 -4.07 11.11 -7.74
N GLY A 152 -5.36 11.37 -7.94
CA GLY A 152 -6.32 11.41 -6.83
C GLY A 152 -6.67 10.03 -6.32
N ILE A 153 -6.87 9.91 -5.01
CA ILE A 153 -7.43 8.71 -4.35
C ILE A 153 -8.60 9.12 -3.49
N VAL A 154 -9.66 8.33 -3.51
CA VAL A 154 -10.86 8.55 -2.68
C VAL A 154 -10.76 7.75 -1.40
N VAL A 155 -10.72 8.47 -0.27
CA VAL A 155 -10.81 7.91 1.08
C VAL A 155 -12.14 8.36 1.68
N THR A 156 -12.93 7.42 2.17
CA THR A 156 -14.25 7.69 2.74
C THR A 156 -14.20 7.88 4.26
N THR A 157 -15.22 8.49 4.84
CA THR A 157 -15.40 8.54 6.31
C THR A 157 -15.45 7.13 6.90
N MET A 158 -16.03 6.16 6.17
CA MET A 158 -16.08 4.75 6.57
C MET A 158 -14.69 4.13 6.74
N ASN A 159 -13.72 4.48 5.87
CA ASN A 159 -12.33 4.04 6.03
C ASN A 159 -11.74 4.56 7.35
N LYS A 160 -11.93 5.84 7.65
CA LYS A 160 -11.43 6.49 8.88
C LYS A 160 -12.07 5.91 10.13
N ASP A 161 -13.39 5.72 10.13
CA ASP A 161 -14.13 5.17 11.28
C ASP A 161 -13.75 3.69 11.52
N PHE A 162 -13.58 2.92 10.44
CA PHE A 162 -13.09 1.55 10.53
C PHE A 162 -11.70 1.50 11.15
N LEU A 163 -10.78 2.35 10.70
CA LEU A 163 -9.43 2.45 11.26
C LEU A 163 -9.47 2.81 12.76
N LYS A 164 -10.19 3.88 13.15
CA LYS A 164 -10.32 4.33 14.55
C LYS A 164 -10.84 3.21 15.47
N LYS A 165 -11.89 2.49 15.03
CA LYS A 165 -12.44 1.36 15.77
C LYS A 165 -11.41 0.26 16.02
N ASN A 166 -10.64 -0.11 15.00
CA ASN A 166 -9.69 -1.19 15.11
C ASN A 166 -8.44 -0.78 15.89
N ILE A 167 -8.02 0.49 15.83
CA ILE A 167 -6.98 1.03 16.72
C ILE A 167 -7.43 0.95 18.19
N SER A 168 -8.68 1.34 18.49
CA SER A 168 -9.23 1.27 19.87
C SER A 168 -9.31 -0.17 20.38
N ASN A 169 -9.40 -1.16 19.52
CA ASN A 169 -9.38 -2.58 19.86
C ASN A 169 -7.95 -3.16 19.92
N ASN A 170 -6.92 -2.36 19.70
CA ASN A 170 -5.51 -2.77 19.65
C ASN A 170 -5.21 -3.82 18.55
N GLU A 171 -6.00 -3.86 17.46
CA GLU A 171 -5.81 -4.83 16.39
C GLU A 171 -4.44 -4.68 15.68
N TYR A 172 -3.81 -3.50 15.76
CA TYR A 172 -2.47 -3.28 15.24
C TYR A 172 -1.39 -4.17 15.89
N LEU A 173 -1.63 -4.73 17.07
CA LEU A 173 -0.71 -5.69 17.71
C LEU A 173 -0.73 -7.06 17.01
N ASN A 174 -1.80 -7.37 16.28
CA ASN A 174 -2.02 -8.65 15.62
C ASN A 174 -1.59 -8.66 14.15
N ILE A 175 -1.18 -7.52 13.60
CA ILE A 175 -0.69 -7.46 12.22
C ILE A 175 0.74 -7.99 12.15
N HIS A 176 1.03 -8.77 11.13
CA HIS A 176 2.37 -9.27 10.85
C HIS A 176 2.80 -8.83 9.46
N ASP A 177 4.07 -8.51 9.31
CA ASP A 177 4.68 -8.22 8.02
C ASP A 177 5.61 -9.36 7.57
N PHE A 178 6.27 -9.18 6.43
CA PHE A 178 7.17 -10.19 5.90
C PHE A 178 8.44 -10.35 6.73
N ASP A 179 8.93 -9.30 7.40
CA ASP A 179 10.05 -9.40 8.35
C ASP A 179 9.67 -10.26 9.56
N ASP A 180 8.46 -10.11 10.09
CA ASP A 180 7.92 -10.97 11.14
C ASP A 180 7.86 -12.44 10.66
N HIS A 181 7.40 -12.67 9.42
CA HIS A 181 7.32 -14.00 8.82
C HIS A 181 8.70 -14.66 8.63
N LEU A 182 9.70 -13.89 8.23
CA LEU A 182 11.08 -14.40 8.12
C LEU A 182 11.65 -14.83 9.49
N ASN A 183 11.27 -14.13 10.56
CA ASN A 183 11.66 -14.46 11.92
C ASN A 183 10.86 -15.65 12.49
N CYS A 184 9.57 -15.75 12.14
CA CYS A 184 8.70 -16.80 12.60
C CYS A 184 7.69 -17.19 11.49
N ILE A 185 7.93 -18.31 10.83
CA ILE A 185 7.15 -18.76 9.67
C ILE A 185 5.64 -18.97 9.95
N SER A 186 5.25 -19.09 11.23
CA SER A 186 3.84 -19.18 11.62
C SER A 186 3.09 -17.86 11.54
N TYR A 187 3.79 -16.73 11.44
CA TYR A 187 3.18 -15.42 11.25
C TYR A 187 2.80 -15.23 9.79
N ASP A 188 1.50 -15.22 9.52
CA ASP A 188 0.99 -15.03 8.17
C ASP A 188 0.95 -13.53 7.81
N PHE A 189 1.91 -13.09 7.01
CA PHE A 189 2.03 -11.70 6.59
C PHE A 189 0.92 -11.23 5.62
N MET A 190 0.11 -12.15 5.06
CA MET A 190 -1.11 -11.79 4.34
C MET A 190 -2.21 -11.29 5.27
N ASN A 191 -2.15 -11.65 6.56
CA ASN A 191 -3.11 -11.24 7.59
C ASN A 191 -4.58 -11.51 7.24
N PRO A 192 -4.98 -12.70 6.80
CA PRO A 192 -6.33 -12.98 6.31
C PRO A 192 -7.40 -12.92 7.41
N ASN A 193 -6.99 -12.97 8.68
CA ASN A 193 -7.88 -12.99 9.83
C ASN A 193 -7.84 -11.72 10.69
N LEU A 194 -7.05 -10.70 10.30
CA LEU A 194 -6.79 -9.52 11.14
C LEU A 194 -8.06 -8.83 11.66
N PHE A 195 -9.13 -8.78 10.87
CA PHE A 195 -10.39 -8.11 11.24
C PHE A 195 -11.56 -9.07 11.44
N LYS A 196 -11.30 -10.37 11.46
CA LYS A 196 -12.33 -11.36 11.76
C LYS A 196 -12.41 -11.49 13.29
N LYS A 197 -13.56 -11.12 13.85
CA LYS A 197 -13.85 -11.51 15.24
C LYS A 197 -13.87 -13.04 15.31
N VAL A 198 -13.05 -13.59 16.20
CA VAL A 198 -13.17 -14.98 16.63
C VAL A 198 -14.48 -15.17 17.39
#